data_461528549006d4037b5bbdd473dc99f8
#
_entry.id   461528549006d4037b5bbdd473dc99f8
#
_cell.length_a   1.000
_cell.length_b   1.000
_cell.length_c   1.000
_cell.angle_alpha   90.00
_cell.angle_beta   90.00
_cell.angle_gamma   90.00
#
_symmetry.space_group_name_H-M   'P 1'
#
loop_
_entity.id
_entity.type
_entity.pdbx_description
1 polymer ?
#
loop_
_entity_poly.entity_id
_entity_poly.type
_entity_poly.pdbx_seq_one_letter_code
_entity_poly.pdbx_strand_id
1 'polypeptide(L)'
;MLVWICAGEASGDLLGARLMAALRRQRQGVAFAGIGGPRMAEQGLSSLFPMEDLALMGLLEVLPKLRRLAGRLDQAAAAIAAARPAVLVTIDAPSFTLRLAARVRPLGVKVVHYVAPQLWAWRPGRVKALKQRVDRILALLPFEPAFFEAAGIPVRFVGHPVLEGGAGEGDAARFLAAHPILPGERPVLVMPGSRRTETARLLPVFGAALRQAANDLPGLRPIVIAGRLVEAAVRQAAAGWPNGPILVPDGPGKADAFAAVARAGGAGLIKSGTSSLEMAVAGVPHLVAYRVNPVTAEIVRRLIRVPHASLVNLLAEREVVPERLQEACRPKPLAETLLRLLREPEAMAAQRVGFAEALGRLRPAEGPPSEAAARAVLELA
;
A
#
# COMPACT_ATOMS: atom_id res chain seq x y z
N MET A 1 19.18 -23.56 -6.61
CA MET A 1 19.57 -22.20 -6.15
C MET A 1 18.72 -21.84 -4.95
N LEU A 2 19.33 -21.40 -3.83
CA LEU A 2 18.59 -20.99 -2.64
C LEU A 2 18.43 -19.47 -2.60
N VAL A 3 17.19 -19.00 -2.51
CA VAL A 3 16.81 -17.59 -2.28
C VAL A 3 16.27 -17.45 -0.85
N TRP A 4 16.89 -16.59 -0.05
CA TRP A 4 16.41 -16.29 1.29
C TRP A 4 15.55 -15.04 1.28
N ILE A 5 14.29 -15.12 1.72
CA ILE A 5 13.33 -14.01 1.64
C ILE A 5 12.88 -13.58 3.03
N CYS A 6 12.84 -12.27 3.27
CA CYS A 6 12.38 -11.71 4.53
C CYS A 6 11.30 -10.65 4.29
N ALA A 7 10.08 -10.92 4.72
CA ALA A 7 8.97 -9.99 4.80
C ALA A 7 8.61 -9.72 6.26
N GLY A 8 8.21 -8.49 6.59
CA GLY A 8 7.88 -8.09 7.96
C GLY A 8 6.43 -7.66 8.18
N GLU A 9 5.65 -7.58 7.12
CA GLU A 9 4.25 -7.14 7.14
C GLU A 9 3.43 -7.90 6.09
N ALA A 10 2.10 -7.88 6.22
CA ALA A 10 1.19 -8.59 5.30
C ALA A 10 1.33 -8.16 3.83
N SER A 11 1.63 -6.89 3.57
CA SER A 11 1.93 -6.38 2.22
C SER A 11 3.20 -7.01 1.65
N GLY A 12 4.24 -7.13 2.48
CA GLY A 12 5.50 -7.78 2.10
C GLY A 12 5.34 -9.29 1.89
N ASP A 13 4.49 -9.96 2.67
CA ASP A 13 4.15 -11.37 2.51
C ASP A 13 3.48 -11.64 1.15
N LEU A 14 2.53 -10.81 0.75
CA LEU A 14 1.89 -10.91 -0.57
C LEU A 14 2.90 -10.70 -1.71
N LEU A 15 3.77 -9.68 -1.58
CA LEU A 15 4.84 -9.42 -2.56
C LEU A 15 5.82 -10.59 -2.64
N GLY A 16 6.22 -11.13 -1.49
CA GLY A 16 7.09 -12.30 -1.39
C GLY A 16 6.50 -13.52 -2.07
N ALA A 17 5.23 -13.81 -1.85
CA ALA A 17 4.54 -14.93 -2.48
C ALA A 17 4.50 -14.80 -4.01
N ARG A 18 4.18 -13.62 -4.54
CA ARG A 18 4.20 -13.36 -5.98
C ARG A 18 5.59 -13.48 -6.58
N LEU A 19 6.61 -12.95 -5.89
CA LEU A 19 8.00 -13.08 -6.28
C LEU A 19 8.43 -14.56 -6.31
N MET A 20 8.10 -15.34 -5.29
CA MET A 20 8.40 -16.79 -5.25
C MET A 20 7.78 -17.53 -6.41
N ALA A 21 6.51 -17.26 -6.71
CA ALA A 21 5.81 -17.85 -7.85
C ALA A 21 6.50 -17.47 -9.18
N ALA A 22 6.87 -16.21 -9.37
CA ALA A 22 7.56 -15.73 -10.55
C ALA A 22 8.97 -16.34 -10.70
N LEU A 23 9.74 -16.43 -9.61
CA LEU A 23 11.07 -17.07 -9.61
C LEU A 23 11.01 -18.55 -10.04
N ARG A 24 10.00 -19.29 -9.58
CA ARG A 24 9.80 -20.70 -10.00
C ARG A 24 9.45 -20.83 -11.47
N ARG A 25 8.67 -19.90 -12.02
CA ARG A 25 8.35 -19.91 -13.46
C ARG A 25 9.58 -19.63 -14.33
N GLN A 26 10.47 -18.75 -13.88
CA GLN A 26 11.65 -18.33 -14.65
C GLN A 26 12.86 -19.25 -14.48
N ARG A 27 12.97 -19.96 -13.35
CA ARG A 27 14.11 -20.85 -13.07
C ARG A 27 13.67 -22.10 -12.30
N GLN A 28 13.89 -23.26 -12.89
CA GLN A 28 13.68 -24.54 -12.21
C GLN A 28 14.66 -24.75 -11.06
N GLY A 29 14.24 -25.48 -10.04
CA GLY A 29 15.09 -25.83 -8.90
C GLY A 29 15.41 -24.68 -7.96
N VAL A 30 14.61 -23.62 -7.92
CA VAL A 30 14.72 -22.58 -6.92
C VAL A 30 14.09 -23.05 -5.61
N ALA A 31 14.90 -23.07 -4.55
CA ALA A 31 14.48 -23.32 -3.18
C ALA A 31 14.37 -21.99 -2.40
N PHE A 32 13.50 -21.96 -1.43
CA PHE A 32 13.25 -20.81 -0.59
C PHE A 32 13.43 -21.11 0.88
N ALA A 33 14.02 -20.18 1.61
CA ALA A 33 14.08 -20.14 3.06
C ALA A 33 13.81 -18.69 3.50
N GLY A 34 13.44 -18.48 4.75
CA GLY A 34 13.28 -17.11 5.21
C GLY A 34 12.21 -16.88 6.26
N ILE A 35 11.66 -15.66 6.26
CA ILE A 35 10.62 -15.17 7.15
C ILE A 35 9.48 -14.63 6.29
N GLY A 36 8.30 -15.18 6.45
CA GLY A 36 7.09 -14.77 5.72
C GLY A 36 5.83 -15.17 6.46
N GLY A 37 4.70 -14.75 5.92
CA GLY A 37 3.38 -15.05 6.44
C GLY A 37 2.66 -16.13 5.64
N PRO A 38 1.31 -16.20 5.78
CA PRO A 38 0.49 -17.25 5.16
C PRO A 38 0.60 -17.31 3.63
N ARG A 39 0.75 -16.17 2.95
CA ARG A 39 0.84 -16.14 1.48
C ARG A 39 2.12 -16.76 0.95
N MET A 40 3.24 -16.50 1.62
CA MET A 40 4.51 -17.16 1.28
C MET A 40 4.50 -18.64 1.69
N ALA A 41 3.79 -19.00 2.77
CA ALA A 41 3.60 -20.40 3.16
C ALA A 41 2.80 -21.18 2.11
N GLU A 42 1.78 -20.58 1.49
CA GLU A 42 1.06 -21.16 0.33
C GLU A 42 2.00 -21.44 -0.85
N GLN A 43 3.11 -20.69 -0.94
CA GLN A 43 4.20 -20.93 -1.88
C GLN A 43 5.30 -21.85 -1.31
N GLY A 44 5.03 -22.59 -0.25
CA GLY A 44 5.94 -23.59 0.32
C GLY A 44 7.10 -23.02 1.14
N LEU A 45 7.03 -21.76 1.61
CA LEU A 45 8.00 -21.25 2.58
C LEU A 45 7.64 -21.75 3.99
N SER A 46 8.59 -22.41 4.65
CA SER A 46 8.55 -22.61 6.09
C SER A 46 9.22 -21.43 6.77
N SER A 47 8.43 -20.56 7.43
CA SER A 47 8.97 -19.38 8.08
C SER A 47 9.84 -19.73 9.29
N LEU A 48 11.01 -19.11 9.42
CA LEU A 48 11.96 -19.33 10.51
C LEU A 48 11.35 -19.00 11.90
N PHE A 49 10.46 -18.03 11.94
CA PHE A 49 9.64 -17.66 13.10
C PHE A 49 8.40 -16.88 12.61
N PRO A 50 7.38 -16.68 13.48
CA PRO A 50 6.20 -15.94 13.10
C PRO A 50 6.54 -14.51 12.63
N MET A 51 6.07 -14.12 11.45
CA MET A 51 6.31 -12.79 10.85
C MET A 51 5.80 -11.66 11.76
N GLU A 52 4.75 -11.91 12.52
CA GLU A 52 4.15 -10.99 13.48
C GLU A 52 5.14 -10.51 14.55
N ASP A 53 6.20 -11.29 14.83
CA ASP A 53 7.27 -10.90 15.74
C ASP A 53 8.05 -9.65 15.25
N LEU A 54 7.99 -9.35 13.96
CA LEU A 54 8.62 -8.19 13.34
C LEU A 54 7.75 -6.94 13.37
N ALA A 55 6.45 -7.08 13.59
CA ALA A 55 5.51 -5.97 13.63
C ALA A 55 5.70 -5.12 14.91
N LEU A 56 6.27 -3.93 14.76
CA LEU A 56 6.39 -2.96 15.86
C LEU A 56 5.06 -2.21 16.01
N MET A 57 4.21 -2.66 16.93
CA MET A 57 2.98 -1.96 17.29
C MET A 57 3.13 -1.27 18.66
N GLY A 58 3.10 0.08 18.65
CA GLY A 58 2.93 0.93 19.84
C GLY A 58 4.21 1.41 20.51
N LEU A 59 4.23 2.71 20.90
CA LEU A 59 5.38 3.40 21.50
C LEU A 59 5.68 2.96 22.95
N LEU A 60 4.73 2.44 23.69
CA LEU A 60 4.86 2.16 25.12
C LEU A 60 5.44 0.78 25.49
N GLU A 61 5.58 -0.13 24.50
CA GLU A 61 6.09 -1.48 24.72
C GLU A 61 7.50 -1.69 24.10
N VAL A 62 8.27 -0.63 23.96
CA VAL A 62 9.48 -0.62 23.10
C VAL A 62 10.62 -1.46 23.66
N LEU A 63 10.91 -1.40 24.97
CA LEU A 63 12.11 -2.03 25.55
C LEU A 63 12.12 -3.57 25.52
N PRO A 64 11.05 -4.29 25.96
CA PRO A 64 11.00 -5.75 25.85
C PRO A 64 11.00 -6.23 24.39
N LYS A 65 10.30 -5.49 23.52
CA LYS A 65 10.24 -5.80 22.09
C LYS A 65 11.57 -5.59 21.37
N LEU A 66 12.38 -4.62 21.77
CA LEU A 66 13.71 -4.40 21.19
C LEU A 66 14.65 -5.57 21.45
N ARG A 67 14.64 -6.16 22.66
CA ARG A 67 15.43 -7.36 22.97
C ARG A 67 14.99 -8.56 22.14
N ARG A 68 13.66 -8.79 22.03
CA ARG A 68 13.11 -9.86 21.19
C ARG A 68 13.50 -9.65 19.74
N LEU A 69 13.36 -8.43 19.22
CA LEU A 69 13.73 -8.09 17.85
C LEU A 69 15.24 -8.29 17.58
N ALA A 70 16.10 -7.96 18.53
CA ALA A 70 17.54 -8.21 18.45
C ALA A 70 17.82 -9.73 18.39
N GLY A 71 17.19 -10.54 19.23
CA GLY A 71 17.32 -11.99 19.20
C GLY A 71 16.81 -12.61 17.88
N ARG A 72 15.69 -12.09 17.32
CA ARG A 72 15.20 -12.50 15.99
C ARG A 72 16.16 -12.11 14.87
N LEU A 73 16.82 -10.97 15.00
CA LEU A 73 17.82 -10.52 14.04
C LEU A 73 19.06 -11.46 14.07
N ASP A 74 19.52 -11.85 15.25
CA ASP A 74 20.64 -12.77 15.42
C ASP A 74 20.27 -14.16 14.90
N GLN A 75 19.08 -14.66 15.21
CA GLN A 75 18.57 -15.93 14.70
C GLN A 75 18.50 -15.95 13.17
N ALA A 76 18.00 -14.89 12.55
CA ALA A 76 17.91 -14.79 11.10
C ALA A 76 19.30 -14.73 10.45
N ALA A 77 20.23 -13.94 11.03
CA ALA A 77 21.61 -13.84 10.52
C ALA A 77 22.35 -15.18 10.61
N ALA A 78 22.21 -15.91 11.73
CA ALA A 78 22.77 -17.25 11.90
C ALA A 78 22.20 -18.26 10.89
N ALA A 79 20.89 -18.23 10.65
CA ALA A 79 20.24 -19.08 9.64
C ALA A 79 20.75 -18.81 8.23
N ILE A 80 20.94 -17.52 7.87
CA ILE A 80 21.50 -17.13 6.58
C ILE A 80 22.98 -17.58 6.46
N ALA A 81 23.76 -17.43 7.50
CA ALA A 81 25.16 -17.87 7.54
C ALA A 81 25.28 -19.38 7.32
N ALA A 82 24.41 -20.17 7.95
CA ALA A 82 24.37 -21.63 7.80
C ALA A 82 23.87 -22.06 6.41
N ALA A 83 22.83 -21.42 5.90
CA ALA A 83 22.19 -21.77 4.63
C ALA A 83 22.98 -21.33 3.38
N ARG A 84 23.82 -20.30 3.49
CA ARG A 84 24.61 -19.71 2.40
C ARG A 84 23.81 -19.47 1.12
N PRO A 85 22.71 -18.70 1.16
CA PRO A 85 21.87 -18.49 -0.01
C PRO A 85 22.64 -17.73 -1.11
N ALA A 86 22.22 -17.93 -2.38
CA ALA A 86 22.75 -17.15 -3.50
C ALA A 86 22.39 -15.66 -3.37
N VAL A 87 21.21 -15.37 -2.83
CA VAL A 87 20.72 -13.99 -2.63
C VAL A 87 19.79 -13.90 -1.42
N LEU A 88 19.91 -12.80 -0.68
CA LEU A 88 18.92 -12.37 0.33
C LEU A 88 18.00 -11.33 -0.31
N VAL A 89 16.71 -11.59 -0.33
CA VAL A 89 15.68 -10.62 -0.72
C VAL A 89 14.99 -10.12 0.55
N THR A 90 15.16 -8.84 0.85
CA THR A 90 14.45 -8.15 1.95
C THR A 90 13.27 -7.36 1.36
N ILE A 91 12.09 -7.50 1.93
CA ILE A 91 10.86 -6.87 1.43
C ILE A 91 10.33 -5.88 2.45
N ASP A 92 10.29 -4.59 2.10
CA ASP A 92 9.78 -3.52 2.97
C ASP A 92 10.32 -3.59 4.41
N ALA A 93 9.55 -3.12 5.42
CA ALA A 93 9.88 -3.18 6.85
C ALA A 93 11.35 -2.79 7.17
N PRO A 94 11.84 -1.62 6.72
CA PRO A 94 13.26 -1.26 6.72
C PRO A 94 13.89 -1.20 8.12
N SER A 95 13.07 -1.09 9.18
CA SER A 95 13.52 -1.11 10.57
C SER A 95 14.15 -2.44 10.98
N PHE A 96 13.72 -3.55 10.41
CA PHE A 96 14.28 -4.90 10.60
C PHE A 96 15.13 -5.33 9.41
N THR A 97 14.57 -5.27 8.22
CA THR A 97 15.16 -5.85 7.01
C THR A 97 16.50 -5.23 6.64
N LEU A 98 16.66 -3.90 6.80
CA LEU A 98 17.94 -3.23 6.54
C LEU A 98 18.99 -3.45 7.66
N ARG A 99 18.56 -3.81 8.86
CA ARG A 99 19.50 -4.26 9.92
C ARG A 99 19.98 -5.68 9.66
N LEU A 100 19.08 -6.55 9.18
CA LEU A 100 19.43 -7.90 8.74
C LEU A 100 20.42 -7.83 7.56
N ALA A 101 20.14 -7.01 6.56
CA ALA A 101 21.04 -6.77 5.44
C ALA A 101 22.45 -6.36 5.91
N ALA A 102 22.55 -5.43 6.85
CA ALA A 102 23.83 -5.01 7.43
C ALA A 102 24.56 -6.15 8.16
N ARG A 103 23.82 -7.02 8.87
CA ARG A 103 24.39 -8.17 9.61
C ARG A 103 24.99 -9.23 8.70
N VAL A 104 24.37 -9.47 7.55
CA VAL A 104 24.81 -10.52 6.62
C VAL A 104 25.81 -10.02 5.58
N ARG A 105 26.04 -8.72 5.50
CA ARG A 105 27.02 -8.13 4.56
C ARG A 105 28.42 -8.74 4.64
N PRO A 106 29.00 -8.97 5.85
CA PRO A 106 30.30 -9.59 5.99
C PRO A 106 30.39 -11.04 5.46
N LEU A 107 29.23 -11.70 5.29
CA LEU A 107 29.17 -13.06 4.76
C LEU A 107 29.29 -13.13 3.23
N GLY A 108 29.35 -11.98 2.55
CA GLY A 108 29.43 -11.90 1.09
C GLY A 108 28.11 -12.22 0.35
N VAL A 109 27.02 -12.44 1.07
CA VAL A 109 25.70 -12.70 0.47
C VAL A 109 25.19 -11.46 -0.24
N LYS A 110 24.75 -11.62 -1.49
CA LYS A 110 24.11 -10.55 -2.26
C LYS A 110 22.77 -10.16 -1.65
N VAL A 111 22.49 -8.85 -1.57
CA VAL A 111 21.28 -8.33 -0.95
C VAL A 111 20.48 -7.51 -1.95
N VAL A 112 19.24 -7.95 -2.19
CA VAL A 112 18.23 -7.21 -2.96
C VAL A 112 17.18 -6.68 -1.96
N HIS A 113 16.94 -5.37 -1.99
CA HIS A 113 15.87 -4.76 -1.20
C HIS A 113 14.67 -4.42 -2.08
N TYR A 114 13.58 -5.13 -1.89
CA TYR A 114 12.34 -4.94 -2.64
C TYR A 114 11.41 -3.99 -1.89
N VAL A 115 10.88 -3.00 -2.58
CA VAL A 115 10.19 -1.79 -2.08
C VAL A 115 11.19 -0.75 -1.57
N ALA A 116 11.54 0.19 -2.44
CA ALA A 116 12.44 1.28 -2.10
C ALA A 116 11.95 2.09 -0.89
N PRO A 117 12.78 2.35 0.12
CA PRO A 117 12.37 3.16 1.24
C PRO A 117 12.14 4.61 0.78
N GLN A 118 11.07 5.25 1.25
CA GLN A 118 10.63 6.59 0.84
C GLN A 118 11.58 7.72 1.31
N LEU A 119 12.91 7.53 1.15
CA LEU A 119 13.92 8.51 1.55
C LEU A 119 13.86 9.78 0.69
N TRP A 120 13.45 9.65 -0.56
CA TRP A 120 13.25 10.76 -1.50
C TRP A 120 12.18 11.76 -1.02
N ALA A 121 11.18 11.29 -0.27
CA ALA A 121 10.08 12.12 0.19
C ALA A 121 10.45 12.98 1.42
N TRP A 122 11.33 12.51 2.32
CA TRP A 122 11.52 13.19 3.63
C TRP A 122 12.89 13.02 4.33
N ARG A 123 13.75 12.08 3.93
CA ARG A 123 15.05 11.82 4.60
C ARG A 123 16.19 11.47 3.63
N PRO A 124 16.51 12.32 2.65
CA PRO A 124 17.48 11.98 1.60
C PRO A 124 18.90 11.67 2.15
N GLY A 125 19.31 12.27 3.28
CA GLY A 125 20.63 12.01 3.86
C GLY A 125 20.88 10.57 4.34
N ARG A 126 19.82 9.74 4.52
CA ARG A 126 19.96 8.34 4.90
C ARG A 126 20.34 7.39 3.76
N VAL A 127 20.33 7.87 2.53
CA VAL A 127 20.67 7.07 1.34
C VAL A 127 22.09 6.53 1.39
N LYS A 128 23.06 7.29 1.96
CA LYS A 128 24.45 6.84 2.12
C LYS A 128 24.58 5.56 2.96
N ALA A 129 23.79 5.48 4.05
CA ALA A 129 23.79 4.28 4.91
C ALA A 129 23.12 3.07 4.23
N LEU A 130 22.19 3.30 3.31
CA LEU A 130 21.55 2.25 2.53
C LEU A 130 22.51 1.63 1.52
N LYS A 131 23.35 2.43 0.87
CA LYS A 131 24.36 1.97 -0.08
C LYS A 131 25.28 0.87 0.49
N GLN A 132 25.60 0.95 1.76
CA GLN A 132 26.47 -0.04 2.42
C GLN A 132 25.77 -1.37 2.72
N ARG A 133 24.45 -1.44 2.59
CA ARG A 133 23.62 -2.56 3.06
C ARG A 133 23.03 -3.40 1.94
N VAL A 134 22.86 -2.83 0.74
CA VAL A 134 22.19 -3.49 -0.38
C VAL A 134 23.02 -3.45 -1.63
N ASP A 135 22.92 -4.48 -2.46
CA ASP A 135 23.55 -4.54 -3.78
C ASP A 135 22.61 -4.02 -4.87
N ARG A 136 21.28 -4.15 -4.66
CA ARG A 136 20.25 -3.66 -5.58
C ARG A 136 18.97 -3.29 -4.84
N ILE A 137 18.30 -2.25 -5.33
CA ILE A 137 16.94 -1.90 -4.93
C ILE A 137 15.98 -2.26 -6.07
N LEU A 138 14.84 -2.87 -5.74
CA LEU A 138 13.71 -3.00 -6.64
C LEU A 138 12.70 -1.91 -6.33
N ALA A 139 12.64 -0.92 -7.20
CA ALA A 139 11.80 0.26 -7.08
C ALA A 139 10.40 0.01 -7.64
N LEU A 140 9.38 0.53 -6.96
CA LEU A 140 7.98 0.42 -7.36
C LEU A 140 7.49 1.63 -8.16
N LEU A 141 8.15 2.78 -8.01
CA LEU A 141 7.75 4.04 -8.63
C LEU A 141 8.82 4.49 -9.65
N PRO A 142 8.42 5.01 -10.82
CA PRO A 142 9.32 5.28 -11.93
C PRO A 142 10.34 6.38 -11.66
N PHE A 143 10.10 7.23 -10.67
CA PHE A 143 11.02 8.33 -10.30
C PHE A 143 12.04 7.92 -9.21
N GLU A 144 11.88 6.76 -8.57
CA GLU A 144 12.77 6.30 -7.51
C GLU A 144 14.19 5.97 -8.02
N PRO A 145 14.36 5.34 -9.21
CA PRO A 145 15.71 5.03 -9.74
C PRO A 145 16.64 6.24 -9.76
N ALA A 146 16.24 7.35 -10.32
CA ALA A 146 17.07 8.55 -10.42
C ALA A 146 17.59 9.02 -9.05
N PHE A 147 16.78 8.93 -7.99
CA PHE A 147 17.19 9.32 -6.65
C PHE A 147 18.27 8.40 -6.05
N PHE A 148 18.11 7.09 -6.18
CA PHE A 148 19.04 6.13 -5.59
C PHE A 148 20.30 5.94 -6.42
N GLU A 149 20.21 6.00 -7.77
CA GLU A 149 21.34 5.94 -8.68
C GLU A 149 22.27 7.14 -8.51
N ALA A 150 21.72 8.33 -8.29
CA ALA A 150 22.50 9.53 -7.94
C ALA A 150 23.33 9.34 -6.65
N ALA A 151 22.91 8.44 -5.76
CA ALA A 151 23.68 8.03 -4.58
C ALA A 151 24.61 6.84 -4.83
N GLY A 152 24.66 6.33 -6.05
CA GLY A 152 25.47 5.19 -6.48
C GLY A 152 24.95 3.84 -5.94
N ILE A 153 23.64 3.68 -5.81
CA ILE A 153 22.97 2.41 -5.48
C ILE A 153 22.34 1.87 -6.77
N PRO A 154 22.67 0.64 -7.21
CA PRO A 154 22.00 0.02 -8.34
C PRO A 154 20.50 -0.16 -8.07
N VAL A 155 19.66 0.30 -9.00
CA VAL A 155 18.20 0.20 -8.90
C VAL A 155 17.63 -0.44 -10.16
N ARG A 156 16.56 -1.20 -9.97
CA ARG A 156 15.73 -1.67 -11.07
C ARG A 156 14.29 -1.27 -10.81
N PHE A 157 13.70 -0.50 -11.68
CA PHE A 157 12.25 -0.27 -11.66
C PHE A 157 11.54 -1.54 -12.12
N VAL A 158 10.71 -2.11 -11.25
CA VAL A 158 10.03 -3.39 -11.48
C VAL A 158 8.51 -3.22 -11.61
N GLY A 159 8.02 -1.98 -11.56
CA GLY A 159 6.60 -1.68 -11.58
C GLY A 159 5.91 -1.86 -10.23
N HIS A 160 4.66 -1.42 -10.15
CA HIS A 160 3.93 -1.42 -8.88
C HIS A 160 2.98 -2.62 -8.77
N PRO A 161 2.98 -3.35 -7.64
CA PRO A 161 2.20 -4.57 -7.44
C PRO A 161 0.68 -4.35 -7.45
N VAL A 162 0.20 -3.11 -7.40
CA VAL A 162 -1.23 -2.78 -7.57
C VAL A 162 -1.77 -3.25 -8.91
N LEU A 163 -0.92 -3.31 -9.94
CA LEU A 163 -1.30 -3.79 -11.29
C LEU A 163 -1.63 -5.29 -11.33
N GLU A 164 -1.20 -6.04 -10.31
CA GLU A 164 -1.46 -7.47 -10.14
C GLU A 164 -2.42 -7.72 -8.94
N GLY A 165 -2.99 -6.65 -8.37
CA GLY A 165 -3.75 -6.70 -7.12
C GLY A 165 -5.20 -7.19 -7.28
N GLY A 166 -5.69 -7.33 -8.52
CA GLY A 166 -7.06 -7.72 -8.80
C GLY A 166 -8.11 -6.64 -8.50
N ALA A 167 -7.70 -5.41 -8.18
CA ALA A 167 -8.65 -4.33 -7.84
C ALA A 167 -9.61 -4.00 -9.00
N GLY A 168 -9.19 -4.21 -10.26
CA GLY A 168 -10.01 -4.04 -11.46
C GLY A 168 -10.74 -5.31 -11.93
N GLU A 169 -10.62 -6.43 -11.22
CA GLU A 169 -11.15 -7.75 -11.62
C GLU A 169 -12.40 -8.13 -10.81
N GLY A 170 -13.01 -7.17 -10.10
CA GLY A 170 -14.19 -7.40 -9.28
C GLY A 170 -15.45 -7.67 -10.08
N ASP A 171 -16.35 -8.46 -9.51
CA ASP A 171 -17.67 -8.76 -10.05
C ASP A 171 -18.75 -7.89 -9.39
N ALA A 172 -19.19 -6.85 -10.11
CA ALA A 172 -20.26 -5.97 -9.67
C ALA A 172 -21.58 -6.70 -9.43
N ALA A 173 -21.91 -7.71 -10.23
CA ALA A 173 -23.17 -8.45 -10.09
C ALA A 173 -23.17 -9.28 -8.79
N ARG A 174 -22.05 -9.91 -8.47
CA ARG A 174 -21.89 -10.65 -7.20
C ARG A 174 -22.07 -9.74 -5.99
N PHE A 175 -21.48 -8.54 -6.02
CA PHE A 175 -21.68 -7.58 -4.93
C PHE A 175 -23.13 -7.13 -4.81
N LEU A 176 -23.76 -6.77 -5.93
CA LEU A 176 -25.14 -6.26 -5.96
C LEU A 176 -26.18 -7.31 -5.59
N ALA A 177 -25.89 -8.59 -5.82
CA ALA A 177 -26.76 -9.69 -5.37
C ALA A 177 -26.80 -9.80 -3.83
N ALA A 178 -25.67 -9.52 -3.15
CA ALA A 178 -25.58 -9.54 -1.69
C ALA A 178 -25.96 -8.19 -1.04
N HIS A 179 -25.74 -7.09 -1.77
CA HIS A 179 -25.89 -5.72 -1.30
C HIS A 179 -26.54 -4.85 -2.39
N PRO A 180 -27.88 -4.93 -2.57
CA PRO A 180 -28.57 -4.16 -3.59
C PRO A 180 -28.35 -2.64 -3.41
N ILE A 181 -28.05 -1.97 -4.50
CA ILE A 181 -28.07 -0.50 -4.63
C ILE A 181 -29.36 -0.15 -5.34
N LEU A 182 -30.25 0.56 -4.65
CA LEU A 182 -31.59 0.88 -5.16
C LEU A 182 -31.55 2.01 -6.20
N PRO A 183 -32.55 2.09 -7.09
CA PRO A 183 -32.68 3.22 -8.00
C PRO A 183 -32.69 4.56 -7.24
N GLY A 184 -31.86 5.50 -7.68
CA GLY A 184 -31.66 6.80 -7.01
C GLY A 184 -30.58 6.80 -5.94
N GLU A 185 -30.10 5.65 -5.47
CA GLU A 185 -28.93 5.61 -4.59
C GLU A 185 -27.64 5.92 -5.37
N ARG A 186 -26.74 6.64 -4.68
CA ARG A 186 -25.39 6.99 -5.16
C ARG A 186 -24.36 6.39 -4.22
N PRO A 187 -23.70 5.30 -4.60
CA PRO A 187 -22.73 4.65 -3.74
C PRO A 187 -21.48 5.49 -3.57
N VAL A 188 -21.00 5.57 -2.34
CA VAL A 188 -19.74 6.22 -1.98
C VAL A 188 -18.85 5.22 -1.27
N LEU A 189 -17.75 4.87 -1.91
CA LEU A 189 -16.75 4.02 -1.30
C LEU A 189 -15.97 4.80 -0.24
N VAL A 190 -15.87 4.26 0.97
CA VAL A 190 -15.16 4.91 2.09
C VAL A 190 -14.04 4.02 2.59
N MET A 191 -12.80 4.55 2.57
CA MET A 191 -11.62 3.84 3.07
C MET A 191 -10.87 4.71 4.08
N PRO A 192 -11.17 4.61 5.39
CA PRO A 192 -10.64 5.51 6.42
C PRO A 192 -9.19 5.18 6.82
N GLY A 193 -8.61 4.10 6.27
CA GLY A 193 -7.28 3.63 6.57
C GLY A 193 -7.24 2.33 7.38
N SER A 194 -6.05 1.76 7.54
CA SER A 194 -5.82 0.47 8.20
C SER A 194 -5.23 0.61 9.61
N ARG A 195 -4.69 1.78 9.98
CA ARG A 195 -4.06 2.01 11.28
C ARG A 195 -5.03 2.68 12.25
N ARG A 196 -5.11 2.19 13.49
CA ARG A 196 -6.02 2.73 14.53
C ARG A 196 -5.89 4.24 14.71
N THR A 197 -4.68 4.79 14.72
CA THR A 197 -4.43 6.22 14.91
C THR A 197 -4.90 7.09 13.75
N GLU A 198 -4.82 6.60 12.51
CA GLU A 198 -5.32 7.27 11.32
C GLU A 198 -6.84 7.25 11.29
N THR A 199 -7.40 6.06 11.46
CA THR A 199 -8.85 5.79 11.45
C THR A 199 -9.58 6.59 12.52
N ALA A 200 -9.07 6.62 13.75
CA ALA A 200 -9.66 7.38 14.84
C ALA A 200 -9.79 8.89 14.55
N ARG A 201 -8.88 9.44 13.75
CA ARG A 201 -8.92 10.86 13.36
C ARG A 201 -9.85 11.12 12.18
N LEU A 202 -9.95 10.19 11.23
CA LEU A 202 -10.69 10.38 9.99
C LEU A 202 -12.17 10.00 10.10
N LEU A 203 -12.52 8.98 10.89
CA LEU A 203 -13.91 8.53 11.01
C LEU A 203 -14.90 9.64 11.41
N PRO A 204 -14.62 10.48 12.43
CA PRO A 204 -15.54 11.57 12.77
C PRO A 204 -15.73 12.58 11.64
N VAL A 205 -14.62 12.91 10.94
CA VAL A 205 -14.62 13.87 9.84
C VAL A 205 -15.36 13.31 8.62
N PHE A 206 -15.13 12.04 8.29
CA PHE A 206 -15.80 11.36 7.19
C PHE A 206 -17.30 11.23 7.46
N GLY A 207 -17.70 10.80 8.64
CA GLY A 207 -19.11 10.70 9.01
C GLY A 207 -19.84 12.05 8.93
N ALA A 208 -19.22 13.14 9.41
CA ALA A 208 -19.77 14.47 9.30
C ALA A 208 -19.86 14.95 7.84
N ALA A 209 -18.85 14.66 7.01
CA ALA A 209 -18.86 14.98 5.58
C ALA A 209 -19.96 14.22 4.83
N LEU A 210 -20.12 12.93 5.11
CA LEU A 210 -21.17 12.11 4.49
C LEU A 210 -22.58 12.59 4.89
N ARG A 211 -22.81 12.98 6.15
CA ARG A 211 -24.09 13.57 6.58
C ARG A 211 -24.36 14.90 5.88
N GLN A 212 -23.36 15.77 5.76
CA GLN A 212 -23.52 17.03 5.02
C GLN A 212 -23.83 16.77 3.54
N ALA A 213 -23.09 15.86 2.90
CA ALA A 213 -23.34 15.51 1.50
C ALA A 213 -24.73 14.87 1.30
N ALA A 214 -25.22 14.09 2.27
CA ALA A 214 -26.54 13.47 2.20
C ALA A 214 -27.70 14.48 2.29
N ASN A 215 -27.50 15.66 2.90
CA ASN A 215 -28.50 16.74 2.87
C ASN A 215 -28.78 17.23 1.43
N ASP A 216 -27.72 17.28 0.61
CA ASP A 216 -27.81 17.74 -0.79
C ASP A 216 -28.00 16.58 -1.79
N LEU A 217 -27.76 15.35 -1.34
CA LEU A 217 -27.90 14.10 -2.12
C LEU A 217 -28.48 13.00 -1.22
N PRO A 218 -29.81 12.98 -0.98
CA PRO A 218 -30.45 12.06 -0.03
C PRO A 218 -30.19 10.59 -0.33
N GLY A 219 -29.96 10.22 -1.58
CA GLY A 219 -29.63 8.85 -1.99
C GLY A 219 -28.16 8.43 -1.79
N LEU A 220 -27.31 9.25 -1.13
CA LEU A 220 -25.93 8.89 -0.87
C LEU A 220 -25.82 7.64 0.00
N ARG A 221 -25.20 6.55 -0.52
CA ARG A 221 -25.08 5.25 0.16
C ARG A 221 -23.60 4.92 0.44
N PRO A 222 -23.13 4.96 1.69
CA PRO A 222 -21.75 4.61 2.00
C PRO A 222 -21.50 3.09 1.89
N ILE A 223 -20.38 2.71 1.25
CA ILE A 223 -19.82 1.36 1.22
C ILE A 223 -18.44 1.46 1.85
N VAL A 224 -18.24 0.86 3.02
CA VAL A 224 -17.07 1.09 3.86
C VAL A 224 -16.16 -0.13 3.85
N ILE A 225 -14.95 0.03 3.34
CA ILE A 225 -13.92 -1.01 3.41
C ILE A 225 -13.17 -0.87 4.73
N ALA A 226 -13.19 -1.91 5.54
CA ALA A 226 -12.54 -1.93 6.85
C ALA A 226 -11.55 -3.09 6.98
N GLY A 227 -10.29 -2.75 7.27
CA GLY A 227 -9.29 -3.75 7.65
C GLY A 227 -9.56 -4.33 9.04
N ARG A 228 -9.20 -5.58 9.26
CA ARG A 228 -9.45 -6.34 10.50
C ARG A 228 -9.09 -5.59 11.79
N LEU A 229 -7.98 -4.84 11.81
CA LEU A 229 -7.52 -4.12 13.01
C LEU A 229 -8.40 -2.94 13.42
N VAL A 230 -9.20 -2.40 12.50
CA VAL A 230 -10.00 -1.19 12.69
C VAL A 230 -11.51 -1.46 12.50
N GLU A 231 -11.89 -2.67 12.15
CA GLU A 231 -13.27 -3.05 11.80
C GLU A 231 -14.28 -2.67 12.89
N ALA A 232 -14.00 -2.98 14.15
CA ALA A 232 -14.90 -2.66 15.25
C ALA A 232 -15.15 -1.15 15.40
N ALA A 233 -14.07 -0.34 15.31
CA ALA A 233 -14.17 1.11 15.38
C ALA A 233 -14.91 1.70 14.17
N VAL A 234 -14.67 1.15 12.97
CA VAL A 234 -15.35 1.54 11.74
C VAL A 234 -16.85 1.20 11.84
N ARG A 235 -17.20 0.00 12.27
CA ARG A 235 -18.59 -0.45 12.47
C ARG A 235 -19.33 0.47 13.43
N GLN A 236 -18.72 0.79 14.57
CA GLN A 236 -19.29 1.69 15.57
C GLN A 236 -19.54 3.09 15.00
N ALA A 237 -18.56 3.67 14.30
CA ALA A 237 -18.68 5.00 13.71
C ALA A 237 -19.70 5.03 12.57
N ALA A 238 -19.71 4.01 11.73
CA ALA A 238 -20.59 3.92 10.56
C ALA A 238 -22.08 3.74 10.94
N ALA A 239 -22.39 3.23 12.12
CA ALA A 239 -23.76 3.10 12.58
C ALA A 239 -24.56 4.44 12.58
N GLY A 240 -23.86 5.57 12.73
CA GLY A 240 -24.46 6.91 12.66
C GLY A 240 -24.32 7.60 11.29
N TRP A 241 -23.95 6.88 10.23
CA TRP A 241 -23.81 7.43 8.88
C TRP A 241 -25.13 7.32 8.10
N PRO A 242 -25.33 8.11 7.04
CA PRO A 242 -26.59 8.13 6.30
C PRO A 242 -26.88 6.81 5.59
N ASN A 243 -28.17 6.51 5.43
CA ASN A 243 -28.74 5.46 4.57
C ASN A 243 -28.20 4.02 4.81
N GLY A 244 -27.85 3.68 6.05
CA GLY A 244 -27.43 2.32 6.41
C GLY A 244 -26.19 1.85 5.65
N PRO A 245 -24.99 2.22 6.10
CA PRO A 245 -23.73 1.87 5.45
C PRO A 245 -23.53 0.36 5.25
N ILE A 246 -23.01 -0.04 4.10
CA ILE A 246 -22.60 -1.41 3.82
C ILE A 246 -21.14 -1.56 4.27
N LEU A 247 -20.87 -2.50 5.17
CA LEU A 247 -19.53 -2.80 5.66
C LEU A 247 -18.95 -3.99 4.89
N VAL A 248 -17.80 -3.77 4.27
CA VAL A 248 -17.08 -4.78 3.50
C VAL A 248 -15.71 -5.02 4.15
N PRO A 249 -15.37 -6.24 4.52
CA PRO A 249 -14.03 -6.57 4.98
C PRO A 249 -12.97 -6.27 3.90
N ASP A 250 -11.79 -5.83 4.32
CA ASP A 250 -10.64 -5.69 3.41
C ASP A 250 -10.11 -7.08 3.04
N GLY A 251 -10.65 -7.65 1.97
CA GLY A 251 -10.42 -9.01 1.54
C GLY A 251 -11.06 -9.31 0.17
N PRO A 252 -11.44 -10.56 -0.09
CA PRO A 252 -11.92 -11.00 -1.43
C PRO A 252 -13.09 -10.19 -2.00
N GLY A 253 -14.02 -9.72 -1.18
CA GLY A 253 -15.18 -8.92 -1.63
C GLY A 253 -14.87 -7.45 -1.96
N LYS A 254 -13.67 -6.98 -1.67
CA LYS A 254 -13.28 -5.57 -1.88
C LYS A 254 -13.31 -5.17 -3.36
N ALA A 255 -12.78 -6.01 -4.24
CA ALA A 255 -12.76 -5.74 -5.67
C ALA A 255 -14.19 -5.69 -6.25
N ASP A 256 -15.09 -6.54 -5.76
CA ASP A 256 -16.49 -6.56 -6.15
C ASP A 256 -17.20 -5.26 -5.75
N ALA A 257 -16.93 -4.76 -4.56
CA ALA A 257 -17.44 -3.46 -4.10
C ALA A 257 -16.90 -2.32 -5.00
N PHE A 258 -15.64 -2.36 -5.40
CA PHE A 258 -15.07 -1.39 -6.34
C PHE A 258 -15.79 -1.42 -7.68
N ALA A 259 -15.97 -2.61 -8.25
CA ALA A 259 -16.68 -2.79 -9.52
C ALA A 259 -18.13 -2.31 -9.45
N ALA A 260 -18.83 -2.59 -8.35
CA ALA A 260 -20.21 -2.13 -8.15
C ALA A 260 -20.29 -0.59 -8.06
N VAL A 261 -19.37 0.05 -7.32
CA VAL A 261 -19.31 1.52 -7.21
C VAL A 261 -18.97 2.15 -8.56
N ALA A 262 -17.98 1.61 -9.29
CA ALA A 262 -17.61 2.11 -10.62
C ALA A 262 -18.78 2.02 -11.61
N ARG A 263 -19.49 0.89 -11.62
CA ARG A 263 -20.65 0.63 -12.49
C ARG A 263 -21.83 1.56 -12.18
N ALA A 264 -22.07 1.85 -10.92
CA ALA A 264 -23.16 2.72 -10.47
C ALA A 264 -22.84 4.23 -10.59
N GLY A 265 -21.68 4.60 -11.15
CA GLY A 265 -21.27 6.00 -11.23
C GLY A 265 -21.03 6.64 -9.86
N GLY A 266 -20.55 5.86 -8.91
CA GLY A 266 -20.20 6.31 -7.56
C GLY A 266 -18.79 6.90 -7.49
N ALA A 267 -18.44 7.40 -6.30
CA ALA A 267 -17.14 8.00 -6.02
C ALA A 267 -16.54 7.47 -4.71
N GLY A 268 -15.27 7.79 -4.44
CA GLY A 268 -14.57 7.39 -3.22
C GLY A 268 -14.17 8.56 -2.34
N LEU A 269 -14.26 8.36 -1.02
CA LEU A 269 -13.67 9.20 0.02
C LEU A 269 -12.66 8.35 0.79
N ILE A 270 -11.38 8.57 0.53
CA ILE A 270 -10.34 7.66 1.02
C ILE A 270 -9.20 8.37 1.74
N LYS A 271 -8.54 7.63 2.62
CA LYS A 271 -7.27 8.05 3.23
C LYS A 271 -6.13 7.96 2.22
N SER A 272 -5.23 8.95 2.21
CA SER A 272 -4.02 8.92 1.39
C SER A 272 -3.20 7.64 1.61
N GLY A 273 -2.82 6.98 0.52
CA GLY A 273 -2.02 5.75 0.53
C GLY A 273 -2.15 4.97 -0.78
N THR A 274 -1.74 3.70 -0.75
CA THR A 274 -1.84 2.78 -1.90
C THR A 274 -3.28 2.54 -2.36
N SER A 275 -4.27 2.75 -1.49
CA SER A 275 -5.70 2.65 -1.84
C SER A 275 -6.10 3.58 -2.98
N SER A 276 -5.42 4.73 -3.16
CA SER A 276 -5.66 5.62 -4.30
C SER A 276 -5.31 4.96 -5.63
N LEU A 277 -4.25 4.14 -5.66
CA LEU A 277 -3.90 3.36 -6.85
C LEU A 277 -4.87 2.20 -7.08
N GLU A 278 -5.35 1.53 -6.02
CA GLU A 278 -6.38 0.48 -6.15
C GLU A 278 -7.67 1.04 -6.73
N MET A 279 -8.10 2.23 -6.26
CA MET A 279 -9.27 2.93 -6.80
C MET A 279 -9.07 3.33 -8.26
N ALA A 280 -7.86 3.79 -8.63
CA ALA A 280 -7.51 4.12 -10.00
C ALA A 280 -7.56 2.88 -10.91
N VAL A 281 -7.03 1.73 -10.47
CA VAL A 281 -7.12 0.45 -11.21
C VAL A 281 -8.57 0.02 -11.41
N ALA A 282 -9.42 0.20 -10.40
CA ALA A 282 -10.84 -0.12 -10.47
C ALA A 282 -11.67 0.94 -11.24
N GLY A 283 -11.06 2.04 -11.70
CA GLY A 283 -11.74 3.11 -12.42
C GLY A 283 -12.73 3.91 -11.57
N VAL A 284 -12.58 3.91 -10.25
CA VAL A 284 -13.44 4.63 -9.30
C VAL A 284 -12.89 6.02 -9.02
N PRO A 285 -13.54 7.10 -9.47
CA PRO A 285 -13.17 8.46 -9.14
C PRO A 285 -13.24 8.71 -7.63
N HIS A 286 -12.28 9.47 -7.09
CA HIS A 286 -12.20 9.63 -5.64
C HIS A 286 -11.53 10.94 -5.23
N LEU A 287 -11.68 11.27 -3.96
CA LEU A 287 -10.88 12.28 -3.29
C LEU A 287 -10.08 11.65 -2.16
N VAL A 288 -8.92 12.23 -1.89
CA VAL A 288 -7.99 11.79 -0.87
C VAL A 288 -8.03 12.74 0.32
N ALA A 289 -8.15 12.20 1.51
CA ALA A 289 -8.08 12.95 2.76
C ALA A 289 -6.97 12.42 3.66
N TYR A 290 -6.31 13.32 4.37
CA TYR A 290 -5.31 12.93 5.37
C TYR A 290 -5.16 13.98 6.47
N ARG A 291 -5.08 13.50 7.71
CA ARG A 291 -4.90 14.35 8.87
C ARG A 291 -4.05 13.66 9.92
N VAL A 292 -3.00 14.35 10.35
CA VAL A 292 -2.18 13.99 11.53
C VAL A 292 -2.38 15.02 12.63
N ASN A 293 -1.78 14.81 13.80
CA ASN A 293 -1.85 15.83 14.84
C ASN A 293 -1.08 17.12 14.40
N PRO A 294 -1.44 18.29 14.94
CA PRO A 294 -0.85 19.57 14.50
C PRO A 294 0.67 19.63 14.62
N VAL A 295 1.24 19.08 15.69
CA VAL A 295 2.71 19.07 15.89
C VAL A 295 3.38 18.20 14.82
N THR A 296 2.85 17.01 14.57
CA THR A 296 3.34 16.16 13.48
C THR A 296 3.16 16.82 12.12
N ALA A 297 2.04 17.52 11.89
CA ALA A 297 1.78 18.23 10.65
C ALA A 297 2.83 19.31 10.38
N GLU A 298 3.20 20.08 11.39
CA GLU A 298 4.23 21.12 11.25
C GLU A 298 5.62 20.53 10.96
N ILE A 299 5.99 19.43 11.64
CA ILE A 299 7.26 18.73 11.38
C ILE A 299 7.25 18.16 9.94
N VAL A 300 6.16 17.51 9.55
CA VAL A 300 6.00 16.89 8.24
C VAL A 300 6.04 17.94 7.13
N ARG A 301 5.38 19.09 7.31
CA ARG A 301 5.40 20.22 6.35
C ARG A 301 6.82 20.71 6.04
N ARG A 302 7.71 20.72 7.05
CA ARG A 302 9.11 21.13 6.87
C ARG A 302 10.00 20.05 6.26
N LEU A 303 9.61 18.80 6.37
CA LEU A 303 10.42 17.64 5.92
C LEU A 303 9.98 17.10 4.57
N ILE A 304 8.70 17.19 4.21
CA ILE A 304 8.17 16.69 2.95
C ILE A 304 8.66 17.55 1.79
N ARG A 305 9.17 16.89 0.76
CA ARG A 305 9.74 17.51 -0.45
C ARG A 305 8.93 17.22 -1.71
N VAL A 306 7.76 16.62 -1.57
CA VAL A 306 6.91 16.25 -2.70
C VAL A 306 5.65 17.12 -2.73
N PRO A 307 5.17 17.49 -3.92
CA PRO A 307 4.03 18.42 -4.07
C PRO A 307 2.68 17.76 -3.74
N HIS A 308 2.59 16.43 -3.79
CA HIS A 308 1.34 15.68 -3.63
C HIS A 308 1.45 14.57 -2.60
N ALA A 309 0.33 14.25 -1.94
CA ALA A 309 0.20 13.15 -1.00
C ALA A 309 -0.38 11.88 -1.66
N SER A 310 -1.12 12.03 -2.76
CA SER A 310 -1.64 10.92 -3.55
C SER A 310 -0.59 10.41 -4.53
N LEU A 311 -0.39 9.09 -4.57
CA LEU A 311 0.48 8.46 -5.57
C LEU A 311 -0.01 8.68 -7.00
N VAL A 312 -1.32 8.78 -7.23
CA VAL A 312 -1.87 9.11 -8.55
C VAL A 312 -1.40 10.49 -9.00
N ASN A 313 -1.48 11.50 -8.13
CA ASN A 313 -1.04 12.86 -8.45
C ASN A 313 0.48 12.95 -8.64
N LEU A 314 1.26 12.25 -7.79
CA LEU A 314 2.72 12.18 -7.94
C LEU A 314 3.12 11.56 -9.29
N LEU A 315 2.43 10.52 -9.70
CA LEU A 315 2.68 9.84 -10.98
C LEU A 315 2.25 10.68 -12.18
N ALA A 316 1.12 11.38 -12.08
CA ALA A 316 0.63 12.26 -13.14
C ALA A 316 1.35 13.62 -13.16
N GLU A 317 2.14 13.95 -12.11
CA GLU A 317 2.82 15.25 -11.92
C GLU A 317 1.85 16.46 -11.90
N ARG A 318 0.60 16.21 -11.57
CA ARG A 318 -0.49 17.20 -11.45
C ARG A 318 -1.61 16.69 -10.56
N GLU A 319 -2.51 17.57 -10.13
CA GLU A 319 -3.71 17.16 -9.41
C GLU A 319 -4.71 16.47 -10.35
N VAL A 320 -4.82 15.16 -10.26
CA VAL A 320 -5.87 14.32 -10.86
C VAL A 320 -6.96 14.04 -9.84
N VAL A 321 -6.53 13.71 -8.63
CA VAL A 321 -7.37 13.39 -7.48
C VAL A 321 -7.34 14.57 -6.51
N PRO A 322 -8.47 15.17 -6.15
CA PRO A 322 -8.50 16.23 -5.16
C PRO A 322 -7.94 15.78 -3.82
N GLU A 323 -6.99 16.53 -3.27
CA GLU A 323 -6.39 16.29 -1.97
C GLU A 323 -6.95 17.26 -0.93
N ARG A 324 -7.49 16.72 0.17
CA ARG A 324 -7.95 17.50 1.32
C ARG A 324 -7.11 17.11 2.54
N LEU A 325 -6.03 17.84 2.72
CA LEU A 325 -5.00 17.52 3.72
C LEU A 325 -5.09 18.49 4.90
N GLN A 326 -4.78 18.02 6.10
CA GLN A 326 -4.65 18.79 7.34
C GLN A 326 -5.83 19.75 7.58
N GLU A 327 -5.64 21.05 7.39
CA GLU A 327 -6.63 22.10 7.59
C GLU A 327 -7.79 22.01 6.59
N ALA A 328 -7.56 21.49 5.39
CA ALA A 328 -8.60 21.22 4.39
C ALA A 328 -9.35 19.89 4.65
N CYS A 329 -8.84 19.02 5.51
CA CYS A 329 -9.51 17.78 5.92
C CYS A 329 -10.60 18.10 6.96
N ARG A 330 -11.67 18.77 6.50
CA ARG A 330 -12.86 19.16 7.29
C ARG A 330 -14.14 18.68 6.61
N PRO A 331 -15.25 18.51 7.37
CA PRO A 331 -16.49 17.99 6.82
C PRO A 331 -16.98 18.72 5.57
N LYS A 332 -17.06 20.06 5.61
CA LYS A 332 -17.60 20.84 4.50
C LYS A 332 -16.77 20.74 3.21
N PRO A 333 -15.43 20.96 3.19
CA PRO A 333 -14.62 20.77 1.97
C PRO A 333 -14.66 19.34 1.41
N LEU A 334 -14.75 18.32 2.28
CA LEU A 334 -14.88 16.93 1.83
C LEU A 334 -16.24 16.68 1.19
N ALA A 335 -17.34 17.17 1.81
CA ALA A 335 -18.69 17.04 1.28
C ALA A 335 -18.84 17.74 -0.07
N GLU A 336 -18.38 18.99 -0.19
CA GLU A 336 -18.42 19.78 -1.44
C GLU A 336 -17.64 19.07 -2.57
N THR A 337 -16.43 18.58 -2.26
CA THR A 337 -15.61 17.86 -3.24
C THR A 337 -16.27 16.54 -3.67
N LEU A 338 -16.84 15.79 -2.73
CA LEU A 338 -17.55 14.55 -3.01
C LEU A 338 -18.80 14.80 -3.86
N LEU A 339 -19.61 15.80 -3.51
CA LEU A 339 -20.81 16.18 -4.27
C LEU A 339 -20.45 16.62 -5.70
N ARG A 340 -19.37 17.37 -5.87
CA ARG A 340 -18.88 17.76 -7.19
C ARG A 340 -18.58 16.50 -8.04
N LEU A 341 -17.84 15.56 -7.50
CA LEU A 341 -17.55 14.30 -8.21
C LEU A 341 -18.83 13.53 -8.58
N LEU A 342 -19.82 13.46 -7.68
CA LEU A 342 -21.05 12.72 -7.92
C LEU A 342 -22.02 13.42 -8.88
N ARG A 343 -21.92 14.74 -9.07
CA ARG A 343 -22.82 15.56 -9.89
C ARG A 343 -22.23 15.92 -11.25
N GLU A 344 -20.91 15.93 -11.40
CA GLU A 344 -20.20 16.34 -12.61
C GLU A 344 -19.56 15.13 -13.31
N PRO A 345 -20.23 14.54 -14.33
CA PRO A 345 -19.69 13.40 -15.07
C PRO A 345 -18.34 13.70 -15.73
N GLU A 346 -18.12 14.95 -16.14
CA GLU A 346 -16.87 15.42 -16.74
C GLU A 346 -15.70 15.36 -15.73
N ALA A 347 -15.94 15.69 -14.46
CA ALA A 347 -14.92 15.59 -13.40
C ALA A 347 -14.52 14.13 -13.17
N MET A 348 -15.48 13.20 -13.21
CA MET A 348 -15.21 11.78 -13.13
C MET A 348 -14.45 11.26 -14.34
N ALA A 349 -14.83 11.69 -15.55
CA ALA A 349 -14.18 11.29 -16.80
C ALA A 349 -12.72 11.81 -16.82
N ALA A 350 -12.48 13.05 -16.42
CA ALA A 350 -11.15 13.62 -16.32
C ALA A 350 -10.24 12.84 -15.34
N GLN A 351 -10.78 12.39 -14.21
CA GLN A 351 -10.03 11.53 -13.29
C GLN A 351 -9.66 10.19 -13.94
N ARG A 352 -10.59 9.53 -14.64
CA ARG A 352 -10.31 8.25 -15.31
C ARG A 352 -9.22 8.37 -16.37
N VAL A 353 -9.19 9.47 -17.11
CA VAL A 353 -8.07 9.77 -18.04
C VAL A 353 -6.75 9.90 -17.28
N GLY A 354 -6.73 10.66 -16.19
CA GLY A 354 -5.53 10.78 -15.35
C GLY A 354 -5.12 9.48 -14.67
N PHE A 355 -6.07 8.59 -14.35
CA PHE A 355 -5.75 7.25 -13.85
C PHE A 355 -5.01 6.41 -14.89
N ALA A 356 -5.49 6.40 -16.14
CA ALA A 356 -4.84 5.67 -17.23
C ALA A 356 -3.39 6.16 -17.44
N GLU A 357 -3.16 7.47 -17.37
CA GLU A 357 -1.84 8.09 -17.44
C GLU A 357 -0.94 7.63 -16.28
N ALA A 358 -1.40 7.80 -15.04
CA ALA A 358 -0.64 7.43 -13.85
C ALA A 358 -0.31 5.93 -13.79
N LEU A 359 -1.29 5.07 -14.10
CA LEU A 359 -1.12 3.62 -14.13
C LEU A 359 -0.20 3.16 -15.27
N GLY A 360 -0.23 3.85 -16.41
CA GLY A 360 0.71 3.60 -17.51
C GLY A 360 2.17 3.74 -17.06
N ARG A 361 2.47 4.76 -16.26
CA ARG A 361 3.81 4.99 -15.69
C ARG A 361 4.26 3.95 -14.67
N LEU A 362 3.33 3.17 -14.10
CA LEU A 362 3.64 2.11 -13.13
C LEU A 362 4.00 0.78 -13.78
N ARG A 363 3.82 0.63 -15.09
CA ARG A 363 4.12 -0.61 -15.80
C ARG A 363 5.62 -0.74 -16.00
N PRO A 364 6.22 -1.90 -15.68
CA PRO A 364 7.60 -2.17 -16.09
C PRO A 364 7.66 -2.32 -17.63
N ALA A 365 8.88 -2.24 -18.18
CA ALA A 365 9.09 -2.37 -19.62
C ALA A 365 8.59 -3.71 -20.18
N GLU A 366 8.72 -4.77 -19.40
CA GLU A 366 8.37 -6.13 -19.83
C GLU A 366 7.62 -6.90 -18.75
N GLY A 367 6.45 -7.41 -19.09
CA GLY A 367 5.66 -8.32 -18.28
C GLY A 367 5.09 -7.69 -17.01
N PRO A 368 4.52 -8.50 -16.12
CA PRO A 368 3.97 -8.03 -14.86
C PRO A 368 5.07 -7.69 -13.83
N PRO A 369 4.79 -6.84 -12.83
CA PRO A 369 5.72 -6.44 -11.78
C PRO A 369 6.46 -7.58 -11.08
N SER A 370 5.76 -8.66 -10.73
CA SER A 370 6.38 -9.82 -10.07
C SER A 370 7.42 -10.54 -10.95
N GLU A 371 7.17 -10.60 -12.26
CA GLU A 371 8.09 -11.19 -13.24
C GLU A 371 9.34 -10.31 -13.44
N ALA A 372 9.15 -8.98 -13.53
CA ALA A 372 10.26 -8.04 -13.59
C ALA A 372 11.13 -8.09 -12.34
N ALA A 373 10.49 -8.21 -11.15
CA ALA A 373 11.21 -8.38 -9.89
C ALA A 373 12.02 -9.70 -9.86
N ALA A 374 11.42 -10.80 -10.33
CA ALA A 374 12.10 -12.09 -10.39
C ALA A 374 13.33 -12.06 -11.32
N ARG A 375 13.21 -11.49 -12.51
CA ARG A 375 14.37 -11.29 -13.41
C ARG A 375 15.49 -10.51 -12.72
N ALA A 376 15.14 -9.40 -12.10
CA ALA A 376 16.11 -8.55 -11.41
C ALA A 376 16.80 -9.25 -10.21
N VAL A 377 16.13 -10.18 -9.54
CA VAL A 377 16.73 -11.03 -8.50
C VAL A 377 17.67 -12.06 -9.13
N LEU A 378 17.24 -12.73 -10.20
CA LEU A 378 18.03 -13.77 -10.89
C LEU A 378 19.30 -13.25 -11.52
N GLU A 379 19.32 -12.01 -12.02
CA GLU A 379 20.51 -11.34 -12.54
C GLU A 379 21.63 -11.17 -11.49
N LEU A 380 21.31 -11.18 -10.22
CA LEU A 380 22.26 -10.94 -9.14
C LEU A 380 22.65 -12.20 -8.37
N ALA A 381 21.88 -13.30 -8.53
CA ALA A 381 21.96 -14.54 -7.76
C ALA A 381 22.90 -15.62 -8.32
#